data_0197c52febb8b35c919d0130dcc3cf06
#
_entry.id   0197c52febb8b35c919d0130dcc3cf06
#
_cell.length_a   1.000
_cell.length_b   1.000
_cell.length_c   1.000
_cell.angle_alpha   90.00
_cell.angle_beta   90.00
_cell.angle_gamma   90.00
#
_symmetry.space_group_name_H-M   'P 1'
#
loop_
_entity.id
_entity.type
_entity.pdbx_description
1 polymer ?
#
loop_
_entity_poly.entity_id
_entity_poly.type
_entity_poly.pdbx_seq_one_letter_code
_entity_poly.pdbx_strand_id
1 'polypeptide(L)'
;IADSQYGIGDTIFNGSTFSGFNAGTNLKSTYGWAPFNFGQNFGGGTDFLGFTGLAGGFRDFYGCSNYGYVTKQAFWWSSTKQSEDLKWQFDLRNNFTTLIRSAQPERSGYSVRCMKDPD
;
A
#
# COMPACT_ATOMS: atom_id res chain seq x y z
N ILE A 1 11.33 4.71 10.53
CA ILE A 1 10.16 5.56 10.22
C ILE A 1 9.97 5.59 8.71
N ALA A 2 8.79 5.20 8.22
CA ALA A 2 8.53 5.15 6.78
C ALA A 2 8.33 6.55 6.17
N ASP A 3 7.86 7.49 6.96
CA ASP A 3 7.64 8.88 6.54
C ASP A 3 8.69 9.80 7.16
N SER A 4 9.19 10.77 6.38
CA SER A 4 10.21 11.70 6.85
C SER A 4 9.68 12.76 7.81
N GLN A 5 8.38 12.99 7.80
CA GLN A 5 7.70 14.00 8.61
C GLN A 5 6.95 13.38 9.79
N TYR A 6 6.32 12.22 9.57
CA TYR A 6 5.49 11.54 10.55
C TYR A 6 5.87 10.06 10.66
N GLY A 7 5.88 9.52 11.86
CA GLY A 7 5.97 8.08 12.07
C GLY A 7 4.67 7.38 11.68
N ILE A 8 4.76 6.11 11.27
CA ILE A 8 3.56 5.34 10.89
C ILE A 8 2.59 5.17 12.07
N GLY A 9 3.09 5.21 13.30
CA GLY A 9 2.26 5.12 14.49
C GLY A 9 1.54 6.40 14.89
N ASP A 10 1.79 7.51 14.21
CA ASP A 10 1.16 8.78 14.55
C ASP A 10 -0.34 8.75 14.21
N THR A 11 -1.11 9.57 14.92
CA THR A 11 -2.57 9.63 14.76
C THR A 11 -3.01 10.03 13.35
N ILE A 12 -2.14 10.69 12.59
CA ILE A 12 -2.39 11.03 11.20
C ILE A 12 -2.65 9.79 10.32
N PHE A 13 -2.17 8.62 10.75
CA PHE A 13 -2.38 7.36 10.03
C PHE A 13 -3.64 6.61 10.49
N ASN A 14 -4.41 7.16 11.43
CA ASN A 14 -5.66 6.57 11.90
C ASN A 14 -6.83 7.00 11.01
N GLY A 15 -7.53 6.05 10.43
CA GLY A 15 -8.67 6.31 9.55
C GLY A 15 -8.43 5.92 8.10
N SER A 16 -9.48 5.97 7.30
CA SER A 16 -9.42 5.69 5.86
C SER A 16 -9.02 6.96 5.13
N THR A 17 -7.76 7.10 4.77
CA THR A 17 -7.27 8.32 4.16
C THR A 17 -5.90 8.14 3.50
N PHE A 18 -5.50 9.16 2.77
CA PHE A 18 -4.12 9.36 2.35
C PHE A 18 -3.33 9.88 3.54
N SER A 19 -2.30 9.17 3.96
CA SER A 19 -1.61 9.46 5.20
C SER A 19 -0.12 9.66 4.99
N GLY A 20 0.44 10.57 5.76
CA GLY A 20 1.85 10.91 5.73
C GLY A 20 2.24 11.82 4.58
N PHE A 21 3.53 12.10 4.47
CA PHE A 21 4.10 12.93 3.42
C PHE A 21 4.78 12.09 2.34
N ASN A 22 5.68 11.20 2.73
CA ASN A 22 6.45 10.38 1.79
C ASN A 22 6.53 8.90 2.20
N ALA A 23 5.66 8.44 3.09
CA ALA A 23 5.68 7.05 3.55
C ALA A 23 5.54 6.06 2.39
N GLY A 24 4.66 6.36 1.43
CA GLY A 24 4.48 5.50 0.26
C GLY A 24 5.75 5.41 -0.59
N THR A 25 6.41 6.53 -0.83
CA THR A 25 7.68 6.55 -1.57
C THR A 25 8.76 5.73 -0.88
N ASN A 26 8.85 5.81 0.44
CA ASN A 26 9.88 5.09 1.21
C ASN A 26 9.61 3.58 1.31
N LEU A 27 8.38 3.14 1.10
CA LEU A 27 8.00 1.73 1.13
C LEU A 27 8.01 1.07 -0.23
N LYS A 28 7.80 1.82 -1.32
CA LYS A 28 7.82 1.28 -2.67
C LYS A 28 9.22 0.85 -3.07
N SER A 29 9.30 -0.28 -3.79
CA SER A 29 10.54 -0.71 -4.45
C SER A 29 11.01 0.32 -5.47
N THR A 30 12.28 0.29 -5.80
CA THR A 30 12.88 1.15 -6.83
C THR A 30 12.56 0.69 -8.25
N TYR A 31 11.89 -0.46 -8.40
CA TYR A 31 11.58 -1.08 -9.70
C TYR A 31 10.19 -1.73 -9.67
N GLY A 32 9.68 -2.06 -10.85
CA GLY A 32 8.41 -2.79 -11.00
C GLY A 32 7.17 -1.91 -10.98
N TRP A 33 7.33 -0.60 -10.88
CA TRP A 33 6.25 0.38 -10.90
C TRP A 33 6.18 1.08 -12.25
N ALA A 34 4.98 1.19 -12.80
CA ALA A 34 4.77 1.96 -14.03
C ALA A 34 5.04 3.44 -13.79
N PRO A 35 5.70 4.13 -14.74
CA PRO A 35 5.89 5.57 -14.63
C PRO A 35 4.55 6.28 -14.58
N PHE A 36 4.50 7.36 -13.81
CA PHE A 36 3.38 8.28 -13.78
C PHE A 36 3.81 9.55 -14.51
N ASN A 37 3.01 10.01 -15.50
CA ASN A 37 3.30 11.14 -16.38
C ASN A 37 4.48 10.95 -17.36
N PHE A 38 4.15 10.78 -18.62
CA PHE A 38 4.96 11.01 -19.83
C PHE A 38 6.50 11.07 -19.63
N GLY A 39 7.11 9.97 -19.19
CA GLY A 39 8.56 9.87 -19.10
C GLY A 39 9.20 10.34 -17.82
N GLN A 40 8.44 10.73 -16.82
CA GLN A 40 8.96 10.95 -15.47
C GLN A 40 8.88 9.65 -14.67
N ASN A 41 9.98 9.29 -14.04
CA ASN A 41 10.14 8.06 -13.26
C ASN A 41 9.47 8.13 -11.87
N PHE A 42 8.24 8.57 -11.79
CA PHE A 42 7.55 8.69 -10.51
C PHE A 42 6.79 7.44 -10.07
N GLY A 43 6.94 6.34 -10.77
CA GLY A 43 6.25 5.11 -10.39
C GLY A 43 6.83 4.47 -9.13
N GLY A 44 8.14 4.31 -9.12
CA GLY A 44 8.86 3.64 -8.03
C GLY A 44 9.10 4.51 -6.81
N GLY A 45 9.74 3.91 -5.82
CA GLY A 45 10.11 4.59 -4.59
C GLY A 45 11.60 4.53 -4.30
N THR A 46 11.94 4.81 -3.06
CA THR A 46 13.32 4.77 -2.57
C THR A 46 13.68 3.46 -1.88
N ASP A 47 12.66 2.69 -1.48
CA ASP A 47 12.81 1.49 -0.66
C ASP A 47 13.67 1.73 0.59
N PHE A 48 13.52 2.87 1.20
CA PHE A 48 14.37 3.36 2.28
C PHE A 48 14.43 2.41 3.48
N LEU A 49 13.34 1.69 3.76
CA LEU A 49 13.24 0.75 4.87
C LEU A 49 13.45 -0.71 4.47
N GLY A 50 13.76 -0.99 3.21
CA GLY A 50 13.89 -2.36 2.73
C GLY A 50 12.58 -3.15 2.74
N PHE A 51 11.44 -2.46 2.69
CA PHE A 51 10.13 -3.13 2.58
C PHE A 51 9.94 -3.75 1.20
N THR A 52 10.52 -3.15 0.19
CA THR A 52 10.48 -3.60 -1.21
C THR A 52 9.05 -3.84 -1.70
N GLY A 53 8.18 -2.86 -1.51
CA GLY A 53 6.79 -2.95 -1.91
C GLY A 53 6.65 -3.01 -3.43
N LEU A 54 6.30 -4.17 -3.98
CA LEU A 54 6.10 -4.40 -5.41
C LEU A 54 4.65 -4.16 -5.80
N ALA A 55 4.43 -3.62 -6.99
CA ALA A 55 3.11 -3.27 -7.51
C ALA A 55 2.36 -4.51 -8.04
N GLY A 56 1.96 -5.38 -7.14
CA GLY A 56 1.30 -6.65 -7.45
C GLY A 56 -0.16 -6.55 -7.87
N GLY A 57 -0.76 -5.36 -7.78
CA GLY A 57 -2.18 -5.20 -8.11
C GLY A 57 -3.11 -5.82 -7.06
N PHE A 58 -4.33 -6.15 -7.50
CA PHE A 58 -5.35 -6.74 -6.62
C PHE A 58 -6.31 -7.63 -7.40
N ARG A 59 -7.10 -8.42 -6.65
CA ARG A 59 -8.29 -9.09 -7.17
C ARG A 59 -9.53 -8.48 -6.53
N ASP A 60 -10.48 -8.10 -7.36
CA ASP A 60 -11.76 -7.53 -6.93
C ASP A 60 -12.62 -8.57 -6.19
N PHE A 61 -13.47 -8.10 -5.29
CA PHE A 61 -14.44 -8.95 -4.58
C PHE A 61 -15.75 -9.19 -5.37
N TYR A 62 -15.98 -8.46 -6.47
CA TYR A 62 -17.19 -8.58 -7.26
C TYR A 62 -17.24 -9.80 -8.18
N GLY A 63 -16.14 -10.45 -8.43
CA GLY A 63 -16.12 -11.58 -9.33
C GLY A 63 -14.82 -12.36 -9.34
N CYS A 64 -14.87 -13.55 -9.88
CA CYS A 64 -13.76 -14.51 -9.86
C CYS A 64 -12.57 -14.11 -10.73
N SER A 65 -12.65 -13.07 -11.53
CA SER A 65 -11.66 -12.81 -12.58
C SER A 65 -11.22 -11.35 -12.75
N ASN A 66 -11.66 -10.46 -11.89
CA ASN A 66 -11.23 -9.06 -12.00
C ASN A 66 -9.93 -8.82 -11.24
N TYR A 67 -8.83 -9.02 -11.94
CA TYR A 67 -7.51 -8.63 -11.52
C TYR A 67 -7.16 -7.29 -12.15
N GLY A 68 -6.51 -6.41 -11.40
CA GLY A 68 -6.19 -5.10 -11.94
C GLY A 68 -4.97 -4.46 -11.31
N TYR A 69 -4.55 -3.40 -11.95
CA TYR A 69 -3.55 -2.44 -11.47
C TYR A 69 -2.16 -3.00 -11.18
N VAL A 70 -1.81 -4.16 -11.76
CA VAL A 70 -0.42 -4.63 -11.76
C VAL A 70 0.48 -3.53 -12.34
N THR A 71 1.62 -3.30 -11.72
CA THR A 71 2.57 -2.20 -11.94
C THR A 71 2.12 -0.82 -11.49
N LYS A 72 0.85 -0.62 -11.16
CA LYS A 72 0.31 0.70 -10.78
C LYS A 72 -0.06 0.81 -9.32
N GLN A 73 -0.53 -0.28 -8.71
CA GLN A 73 -0.97 -0.29 -7.32
C GLN A 73 -0.55 -1.59 -6.63
N ALA A 74 -0.39 -1.50 -5.34
CA ALA A 74 -0.12 -2.66 -4.49
C ALA A 74 -0.93 -2.55 -3.21
N PHE A 75 -1.47 -3.66 -2.76
CA PHE A 75 -2.36 -3.73 -1.60
C PHE A 75 -1.90 -4.83 -0.67
N TRP A 76 -1.93 -4.56 0.63
CA TRP A 76 -1.61 -5.55 1.65
C TRP A 76 -2.67 -5.58 2.73
N TRP A 77 -3.09 -6.78 3.09
CA TRP A 77 -3.94 -6.98 4.26
C TRP A 77 -3.18 -6.65 5.54
N SER A 78 -3.87 -5.97 6.46
CA SER A 78 -3.47 -5.93 7.85
C SER A 78 -4.14 -7.09 8.60
N SER A 79 -3.63 -7.45 9.77
CA SER A 79 -4.26 -8.45 10.64
C SER A 79 -5.48 -7.92 11.38
N THR A 80 -5.70 -6.61 11.38
CA THR A 80 -6.75 -5.94 12.17
C THR A 80 -8.03 -5.80 11.36
N LYS A 81 -9.14 -6.21 11.94
CA LYS A 81 -10.47 -5.95 11.39
C LYS A 81 -10.93 -4.54 11.74
N GLN A 82 -11.67 -3.94 10.83
CA GLN A 82 -12.37 -2.68 11.07
C GLN A 82 -13.79 -2.96 11.60
N SER A 83 -14.43 -4.02 11.07
CA SER A 83 -15.75 -4.48 11.48
C SER A 83 -15.86 -5.98 11.18
N GLU A 84 -17.06 -6.57 11.33
CA GLU A 84 -17.28 -7.98 11.07
C GLU A 84 -16.93 -8.39 9.63
N ASP A 85 -17.30 -7.56 8.65
CA ASP A 85 -17.14 -7.87 7.23
C ASP A 85 -15.97 -7.13 6.56
N LEU A 86 -15.33 -6.19 7.25
CA LEU A 86 -14.31 -5.32 6.70
C LEU A 86 -12.99 -5.47 7.45
N LYS A 87 -11.91 -5.56 6.70
CA LYS A 87 -10.56 -5.61 7.23
C LYS A 87 -9.75 -4.41 6.73
N TRP A 88 -8.89 -3.88 7.58
CA TRP A 88 -7.98 -2.82 7.19
C TRP A 88 -6.96 -3.33 6.18
N GLN A 89 -6.70 -2.52 5.16
CA GLN A 89 -5.65 -2.73 4.19
C GLN A 89 -4.82 -1.47 4.04
N PHE A 90 -3.59 -1.64 3.57
CA PHE A 90 -2.72 -0.55 3.15
C PHE A 90 -2.46 -0.68 1.67
N ASP A 91 -2.40 0.45 0.97
CA ASP A 91 -2.04 0.44 -0.43
C ASP A 91 -1.02 1.53 -0.78
N LEU A 92 -0.27 1.23 -1.81
CA LEU A 92 0.71 2.11 -2.43
C LEU A 92 0.33 2.27 -3.90
N ARG A 93 0.53 3.46 -4.43
CA ARG A 93 0.18 3.76 -5.83
C ARG A 93 1.31 4.47 -6.53
N ASN A 94 1.42 4.25 -7.86
CA ASN A 94 2.47 4.87 -8.67
C ASN A 94 2.33 6.39 -8.79
N ASN A 95 1.13 6.94 -8.55
CA ASN A 95 0.83 8.36 -8.65
C ASN A 95 0.75 9.08 -7.29
N PHE A 96 1.07 8.40 -6.19
CA PHE A 96 1.05 9.00 -4.86
C PHE A 96 2.35 8.73 -4.11
N THR A 97 2.77 9.71 -3.32
CA THR A 97 3.89 9.58 -2.39
C THR A 97 3.46 9.10 -1.00
N THR A 98 2.16 9.14 -0.72
CA THR A 98 1.57 8.80 0.57
C THR A 98 1.29 7.31 0.70
N LEU A 99 1.14 6.86 1.92
CA LEU A 99 0.58 5.55 2.25
C LEU A 99 -0.93 5.70 2.40
N ILE A 100 -1.70 4.80 1.80
CA ILE A 100 -3.15 4.82 1.85
C ILE A 100 -3.62 3.69 2.75
N ARG A 101 -4.59 3.98 3.60
CA ARG A 101 -5.24 3.00 4.45
C ARG A 101 -6.75 3.05 4.23
N SER A 102 -7.37 1.90 4.04
CA SER A 102 -8.83 1.82 3.93
C SER A 102 -9.33 0.46 4.42
N ALA A 103 -10.63 0.38 4.72
CA ALA A 103 -11.28 -0.87 5.08
C ALA A 103 -11.93 -1.48 3.84
N GLN A 104 -11.69 -2.75 3.60
CA GLN A 104 -12.18 -3.45 2.41
C GLN A 104 -12.79 -4.79 2.79
N PRO A 105 -13.73 -5.31 1.96
CA PRO A 105 -14.31 -6.62 2.18
C PRO A 105 -13.25 -7.73 2.16
N GLU A 106 -13.37 -8.67 3.09
CA GLU A 106 -12.43 -9.79 3.21
C GLU A 106 -12.34 -10.68 1.97
N ARG A 107 -13.33 -10.59 1.09
CA ARG A 107 -13.36 -11.35 -0.17
C ARG A 107 -12.43 -10.80 -1.25
N SER A 108 -11.88 -9.62 -1.06
CA SER A 108 -10.87 -9.06 -1.97
C SER A 108 -9.56 -9.84 -1.88
N GLY A 109 -8.84 -9.93 -2.99
CA GLY A 109 -7.53 -10.57 -3.03
C GLY A 109 -6.42 -9.53 -2.99
N TYR A 110 -5.69 -9.49 -1.88
CA TYR A 110 -4.56 -8.60 -1.66
C TYR A 110 -3.34 -9.39 -1.21
N SER A 111 -2.18 -8.80 -1.36
CA SER A 111 -0.93 -9.41 -0.90
C SER A 111 -0.90 -9.56 0.62
N VAL A 112 -0.15 -10.54 1.08
CA VAL A 112 0.13 -10.74 2.50
C VAL A 112 1.64 -10.64 2.70
N ARG A 113 2.03 -9.87 3.71
CA ARG A 113 3.41 -9.78 4.14
C ARG A 113 3.50 -10.06 5.63
N CYS A 114 4.05 -11.21 5.94
CA CYS A 114 4.28 -11.59 7.33
C CYS A 114 5.43 -10.76 7.92
N MET A 115 5.24 -10.33 9.14
CA MET A 115 6.25 -9.62 9.91
C MET A 115 6.45 -10.36 11.23
N LYS A 116 7.70 -10.39 11.68
CA LYS A 116 8.00 -10.96 13.00
C LYS A 116 7.47 -10.02 14.09
N ASP A 117 6.79 -10.58 15.07
CA ASP A 117 6.36 -9.81 16.23
C ASP A 117 7.56 -9.27 17.01
N PRO A 118 7.42 -8.11 17.67
CA PRO A 118 8.48 -7.59 18.55
C PRO A 118 8.79 -8.59 19.66
N ASP A 119 10.08 -8.70 19.99
CA ASP A 119 10.54 -9.54 21.09
C ASP A 119 10.16 -8.96 22.45
#